data_c4da946712620c928b4060601773182b
#
_entry.id   c4da946712620c928b4060601773182b
#
_cell.length_a   1.000
_cell.length_b   1.000
_cell.length_c   1.000
_cell.angle_alpha   90.00
_cell.angle_beta   90.00
_cell.angle_gamma   90.00
#
_symmetry.space_group_name_H-M   'P 1'
#
loop_
_entity.id
_entity.type
_entity.pdbx_description
1 polymer ?
#
loop_
_entity_poly.entity_id
_entity_poly.type
_entity_poly.pdbx_seq_one_letter_code
_entity_poly.pdbx_strand_id
1 'polypeptide(L)'
;MAEEYVPVDPINITPASSKSWLDVDLDTYIASLPPNVTGVAIRVLNASSGGCPAGVRKDGSTDARTTNVTSGQMCFFCGVSSSKIFEIYSGSTTYITAYIVGYFKDVTFLTNATDVSSAKAGVWNDLDSGYNNAIGLILETNIASLKSFDFGFRKNGSTDNRTERGVRRCGCFIIGADAGVSEQYISSTDQDTYLVGYITENATFYTNATDISLGSTGSYADLSVGSASAKANLIEVVASSTYDFGLRRNGASDDLYEGAAKHACILVGADSSGVSEGKIANTVVDFFLLGYFLAAAGAVALAGQIATKSGLAAGTS
;
A
#
# COMPACT_ATOMS: atom_id res chain seq x y z
N MET A 1 -16.53 -1.13 14.02
CA MET A 1 -16.83 -0.59 12.66
C MET A 1 -15.92 -1.37 11.73
N ALA A 2 -16.34 -1.57 10.49
CA ALA A 2 -15.60 -2.43 9.57
C ALA A 2 -14.38 -1.71 9.01
N GLU A 3 -13.23 -2.38 9.01
CA GLU A 3 -12.00 -1.90 8.37
C GLU A 3 -12.25 -1.61 6.88
N GLU A 4 -11.67 -0.52 6.36
CA GLU A 4 -11.86 -0.13 4.96
C GLU A 4 -10.63 0.63 4.46
N TYR A 5 -10.28 0.43 3.19
CA TYR A 5 -9.42 1.34 2.44
C TYR A 5 -10.26 2.18 1.48
N VAL A 6 -10.07 3.49 1.52
CA VAL A 6 -10.75 4.46 0.66
C VAL A 6 -9.72 5.08 -0.28
N PRO A 7 -9.71 4.71 -1.57
CA PRO A 7 -8.83 5.33 -2.55
C PRO A 7 -9.24 6.77 -2.83
N VAL A 8 -8.26 7.65 -3.04
CA VAL A 8 -8.47 9.03 -3.51
C VAL A 8 -7.61 9.27 -4.75
N ASP A 9 -8.02 10.23 -5.57
CA ASP A 9 -7.16 10.71 -6.65
C ASP A 9 -5.87 11.29 -6.03
N PRO A 10 -4.70 11.15 -6.65
CA PRO A 10 -3.43 11.53 -6.05
C PRO A 10 -3.39 13.01 -5.63
N ILE A 11 -3.18 13.26 -4.36
CA ILE A 11 -3.10 14.61 -3.77
C ILE A 11 -1.65 14.90 -3.42
N ASN A 12 -1.06 15.91 -4.03
CA ASN A 12 0.35 16.28 -3.81
C ASN A 12 0.54 16.84 -2.39
N ILE A 13 1.43 16.19 -1.65
CA ILE A 13 1.86 16.57 -0.28
C ILE A 13 3.37 16.70 -0.18
N THR A 14 4.05 16.95 -1.30
CA THR A 14 5.51 17.05 -1.32
C THR A 14 6.01 18.01 -0.26
N PRO A 15 6.91 17.59 0.64
CA PRO A 15 7.42 18.43 1.70
C PRO A 15 8.10 19.70 1.18
N ALA A 16 7.76 20.83 1.78
CA ALA A 16 8.38 22.13 1.44
C ALA A 16 9.82 22.26 1.93
N SER A 17 10.23 21.44 2.89
CA SER A 17 11.61 21.39 3.41
C SER A 17 12.14 19.96 3.43
N SER A 18 13.47 19.80 3.45
CA SER A 18 14.13 18.50 3.46
C SER A 18 14.88 18.28 4.78
N LYS A 19 15.20 17.00 5.05
CA LYS A 19 16.03 16.55 6.18
C LYS A 19 15.42 16.79 7.56
N SER A 20 14.09 16.88 7.63
CA SER A 20 13.32 16.94 8.87
C SER A 20 12.02 16.16 8.72
N TRP A 21 11.47 15.68 9.83
CA TRP A 21 10.12 15.17 9.91
C TRP A 21 9.16 16.35 9.94
N LEU A 22 8.13 16.30 9.11
CA LEU A 22 7.12 17.36 8.96
C LEU A 22 5.74 16.78 9.15
N ASP A 23 4.93 17.45 9.94
CA ASP A 23 3.53 17.10 10.13
C ASP A 23 2.73 17.31 8.84
N VAL A 24 1.88 16.34 8.54
CA VAL A 24 0.89 16.41 7.48
C VAL A 24 -0.48 16.14 8.09
N ASP A 25 -1.30 17.17 8.13
CA ASP A 25 -2.68 17.10 8.60
C ASP A 25 -3.60 16.73 7.41
N LEU A 26 -4.22 15.54 7.46
CA LEU A 26 -5.08 15.05 6.39
C LEU A 26 -6.32 15.92 6.17
N ASP A 27 -6.87 16.56 7.22
CA ASP A 27 -8.03 17.44 7.10
C ASP A 27 -7.76 18.68 6.22
N THR A 28 -6.45 19.03 6.04
CA THR A 28 -6.02 20.11 5.11
C THR A 28 -6.15 19.70 3.64
N TYR A 29 -6.00 18.41 3.35
CA TYR A 29 -5.91 17.89 1.97
C TYR A 29 -7.18 17.17 1.51
N ILE A 30 -7.92 16.56 2.43
CA ILE A 30 -9.11 15.76 2.12
C ILE A 30 -10.29 16.31 2.90
N ALA A 31 -11.23 16.92 2.18
CA ALA A 31 -12.44 17.47 2.80
C ALA A 31 -13.33 16.37 3.40
N SER A 32 -13.88 16.65 4.59
CA SER A 32 -14.88 15.80 5.24
C SER A 32 -14.41 14.37 5.56
N LEU A 33 -13.18 14.22 6.02
CA LEU A 33 -12.68 12.92 6.49
C LEU A 33 -13.54 12.39 7.65
N PRO A 34 -13.91 11.10 7.63
CA PRO A 34 -14.63 10.48 8.74
C PRO A 34 -13.76 10.40 10.00
N PRO A 35 -14.38 10.33 11.20
CA PRO A 35 -13.63 10.36 12.46
C PRO A 35 -12.78 9.10 12.70
N ASN A 36 -13.10 7.99 12.03
CA ASN A 36 -12.44 6.70 12.19
C ASN A 36 -11.29 6.46 11.19
N VAL A 37 -10.71 7.51 10.63
CA VAL A 37 -9.47 7.40 9.84
C VAL A 37 -8.33 7.05 10.77
N THR A 38 -7.64 5.95 10.47
CA THR A 38 -6.56 5.40 11.30
C THR A 38 -5.21 5.32 10.59
N GLY A 39 -5.19 5.47 9.27
CA GLY A 39 -3.96 5.41 8.50
C GLY A 39 -4.09 6.00 7.10
N VAL A 40 -2.97 6.10 6.42
CA VAL A 40 -2.83 6.70 5.10
C VAL A 40 -1.92 5.86 4.20
N ALA A 41 -2.22 5.84 2.90
CA ALA A 41 -1.36 5.32 1.85
C ALA A 41 -0.74 6.48 1.06
N ILE A 42 0.58 6.47 0.96
CA ILE A 42 1.37 7.54 0.37
C ILE A 42 2.24 6.96 -0.73
N ARG A 43 2.13 7.50 -1.94
CA ARG A 43 3.00 7.15 -3.05
C ARG A 43 4.12 8.17 -3.13
N VAL A 44 5.35 7.70 -3.07
CA VAL A 44 6.56 8.52 -3.16
C VAL A 44 7.28 8.20 -4.45
N LEU A 45 7.60 9.24 -5.19
CA LEU A 45 8.36 9.18 -6.42
C LEU A 45 9.71 9.84 -6.20
N ASN A 46 10.77 9.23 -6.74
CA ASN A 46 12.11 9.81 -6.74
C ASN A 46 12.65 9.93 -8.17
N ALA A 47 12.76 11.13 -8.67
CA ALA A 47 13.33 11.44 -9.98
C ALA A 47 14.87 11.42 -10.01
N SER A 48 15.56 11.22 -8.89
CA SER A 48 17.03 11.16 -8.85
C SER A 48 17.54 9.80 -9.31
N SER A 49 18.62 9.79 -10.10
CA SER A 49 19.36 8.56 -10.43
C SER A 49 20.08 7.95 -9.23
N GLY A 50 20.25 8.71 -8.14
CA GLY A 50 20.78 8.25 -6.86
C GLY A 50 19.65 8.03 -5.83
N GLY A 51 19.91 7.28 -4.77
CA GLY A 51 18.98 7.14 -3.67
C GLY A 51 18.74 8.47 -2.95
N CYS A 52 17.48 8.78 -2.65
CA CYS A 52 17.09 9.91 -1.83
C CYS A 52 16.27 9.41 -0.64
N PRO A 53 16.65 9.73 0.62
CA PRO A 53 15.90 9.26 1.77
C PRO A 53 14.47 9.80 1.80
N ALA A 54 13.52 8.92 2.05
CA ALA A 54 12.14 9.25 2.37
C ALA A 54 11.66 8.36 3.52
N GLY A 55 10.67 8.80 4.24
CA GLY A 55 10.05 8.02 5.30
C GLY A 55 8.72 8.61 5.72
N VAL A 56 7.89 7.79 6.30
CA VAL A 56 6.62 8.18 6.91
C VAL A 56 6.52 7.53 8.27
N ARG A 57 5.85 8.20 9.20
CA ARG A 57 5.55 7.63 10.52
C ARG A 57 4.29 8.25 11.09
N LYS A 58 3.67 7.54 12.01
CA LYS A 58 2.53 8.06 12.76
C LYS A 58 2.98 9.24 13.62
N ASP A 59 2.19 10.29 13.71
CA ASP A 59 2.42 11.39 14.65
C ASP A 59 2.57 10.87 16.08
N GLY A 60 3.55 11.38 16.80
CA GLY A 60 3.96 10.90 18.12
C GLY A 60 4.85 9.65 18.12
N SER A 61 5.24 9.13 16.96
CA SER A 61 6.21 8.04 16.85
C SER A 61 7.64 8.54 17.10
N THR A 62 8.44 7.70 17.73
CA THR A 62 9.90 7.91 17.87
C THR A 62 10.72 7.22 16.79
N ASP A 63 10.03 6.51 15.86
CA ASP A 63 10.69 5.84 14.76
C ASP A 63 11.41 6.86 13.85
N ALA A 64 12.65 6.56 13.51
CA ALA A 64 13.48 7.41 12.65
C ALA A 64 13.88 6.70 11.34
N ARG A 65 13.10 5.69 10.94
CA ARG A 65 13.39 4.91 9.74
C ARG A 65 13.17 5.78 8.50
N THR A 66 14.26 6.06 7.82
CA THR A 66 14.23 6.71 6.51
C THR A 66 14.89 5.80 5.51
N THR A 67 14.25 5.61 4.41
CA THR A 67 14.72 4.72 3.37
C THR A 67 15.18 5.50 2.16
N ASN A 68 16.26 5.04 1.53
CA ASN A 68 16.63 5.59 0.23
C ASN A 68 15.72 5.01 -0.85
N VAL A 69 14.69 5.75 -1.21
CA VAL A 69 13.98 5.53 -2.46
C VAL A 69 15.00 5.81 -3.57
N THR A 70 15.44 4.76 -4.26
CA THR A 70 16.22 4.96 -5.48
C THR A 70 15.30 5.37 -6.60
N SER A 71 15.84 5.89 -7.71
CA SER A 71 15.08 6.24 -8.91
C SER A 71 13.86 5.34 -9.09
N GLY A 72 12.66 5.89 -8.89
CA GLY A 72 11.43 5.12 -8.97
C GLY A 72 10.34 5.51 -7.99
N GLN A 73 9.37 4.64 -7.85
CA GLN A 73 8.21 4.85 -7.01
C GLN A 73 8.02 3.75 -5.98
N MET A 74 7.42 4.12 -4.86
CA MET A 74 7.15 3.25 -3.73
C MET A 74 5.85 3.69 -3.05
N CYS A 75 5.11 2.76 -2.49
CA CYS A 75 3.99 3.07 -1.63
C CYS A 75 4.41 2.87 -0.17
N PHE A 76 4.11 3.85 0.68
CA PHE A 76 4.24 3.75 2.12
C PHE A 76 2.85 3.68 2.75
N PHE A 77 2.77 2.96 3.86
CA PHE A 77 1.56 2.85 4.67
C PHE A 77 1.91 3.22 6.10
N CYS A 78 1.20 4.17 6.69
CA CYS A 78 1.43 4.51 8.10
C CYS A 78 0.15 4.93 8.81
N GLY A 79 0.17 4.83 10.14
CA GLY A 79 -0.90 5.30 10.98
C GLY A 79 -0.96 6.83 11.04
N VAL A 80 -2.15 7.33 11.40
CA VAL A 80 -2.35 8.73 11.76
C VAL A 80 -2.73 8.84 13.23
N SER A 81 -2.50 10.02 13.85
CA SER A 81 -2.97 10.32 15.20
C SER A 81 -4.51 10.49 15.23
N SER A 82 -5.08 10.65 16.42
CA SER A 82 -6.51 11.00 16.58
C SER A 82 -6.88 12.33 15.92
N SER A 83 -5.90 13.21 15.73
CA SER A 83 -6.02 14.46 14.98
C SER A 83 -5.77 14.28 13.47
N LYS A 84 -5.66 13.03 12.98
CA LYS A 84 -5.42 12.67 11.58
C LYS A 84 -4.10 13.22 11.02
N ILE A 85 -3.09 13.36 11.88
CA ILE A 85 -1.75 13.81 11.53
C ILE A 85 -0.82 12.60 11.40
N PHE A 86 0.06 12.63 10.42
CA PHE A 86 1.25 11.79 10.29
C PHE A 86 2.46 12.65 9.97
N GLU A 87 3.64 12.09 10.08
CA GLU A 87 4.87 12.79 9.74
C GLU A 87 5.51 12.20 8.48
N ILE A 88 6.03 13.07 7.62
CA ILE A 88 6.79 12.71 6.43
C ILE A 88 8.21 13.27 6.49
N TYR A 89 9.18 12.47 6.06
CA TYR A 89 10.56 12.88 5.88
C TYR A 89 10.94 12.83 4.40
N SER A 90 11.60 13.88 3.94
CA SER A 90 12.21 13.90 2.59
C SER A 90 13.68 14.32 2.69
N GLY A 91 14.55 13.57 2.03
CA GLY A 91 15.97 13.93 1.91
C GLY A 91 16.23 15.06 0.90
N SER A 92 15.27 15.34 0.01
CA SER A 92 15.36 16.37 -1.03
C SER A 92 13.99 16.84 -1.47
N THR A 93 13.82 18.13 -1.55
CA THR A 93 12.62 18.78 -2.11
C THR A 93 12.63 18.84 -3.64
N THR A 94 13.74 18.52 -4.28
CA THR A 94 13.90 18.55 -5.74
C THR A 94 13.57 17.21 -6.38
N TYR A 95 13.92 16.13 -5.70
CA TYR A 95 13.85 14.77 -6.28
C TYR A 95 12.70 13.93 -5.74
N ILE A 96 12.24 14.21 -4.53
CA ILE A 96 11.13 13.48 -3.92
C ILE A 96 9.84 14.24 -4.15
N THR A 97 8.87 13.52 -4.73
CA THR A 97 7.48 13.96 -4.79
C THR A 97 6.61 12.94 -4.04
N ALA A 98 5.68 13.42 -3.24
CA ALA A 98 4.82 12.56 -2.42
C ALA A 98 3.33 12.87 -2.68
N TYR A 99 2.52 11.82 -2.75
CA TYR A 99 1.08 11.91 -2.99
C TYR A 99 0.32 11.04 -2.00
N ILE A 100 -0.74 11.58 -1.39
CA ILE A 100 -1.76 10.75 -0.76
C ILE A 100 -2.54 10.05 -1.88
N VAL A 101 -2.68 8.74 -1.80
CA VAL A 101 -3.43 7.92 -2.78
C VAL A 101 -4.62 7.20 -2.14
N GLY A 102 -4.79 7.33 -0.83
CA GLY A 102 -5.93 6.80 -0.10
C GLY A 102 -5.71 6.84 1.40
N TYR A 103 -6.73 6.47 2.14
CA TYR A 103 -6.67 6.37 3.59
C TYR A 103 -7.38 5.12 4.11
N PHE A 104 -7.00 4.70 5.31
CA PHE A 104 -7.56 3.56 6.01
C PHE A 104 -8.51 4.00 7.11
N LYS A 105 -9.59 3.26 7.29
CA LYS A 105 -10.54 3.39 8.39
C LYS A 105 -10.50 2.13 9.23
N ASP A 106 -10.50 2.29 10.54
CA ASP A 106 -10.54 1.24 11.55
C ASP A 106 -9.40 0.18 11.48
N VAL A 107 -8.49 0.26 10.49
CA VAL A 107 -7.29 -0.60 10.39
C VAL A 107 -6.32 -0.26 11.53
N THR A 108 -5.71 -1.26 12.11
CA THR A 108 -4.77 -1.05 13.24
C THR A 108 -3.39 -0.68 12.74
N PHE A 109 -2.91 0.51 13.14
CA PHE A 109 -1.53 0.97 12.95
C PHE A 109 -0.84 1.18 14.31
N LEU A 110 0.36 0.65 14.43
CA LEU A 110 1.19 0.80 15.62
C LEU A 110 1.77 2.22 15.69
N THR A 111 1.94 2.77 16.90
CA THR A 111 2.59 4.09 17.05
C THR A 111 4.07 3.99 16.70
N ASN A 112 4.77 3.00 17.25
CA ASN A 112 6.11 2.61 16.82
C ASN A 112 6.01 1.21 16.22
N ALA A 113 6.72 0.98 15.13
CA ALA A 113 6.73 -0.34 14.51
C ALA A 113 7.47 -1.36 15.39
N THR A 114 7.04 -2.61 15.30
CA THR A 114 7.67 -3.72 16.01
C THR A 114 8.68 -4.40 15.09
N ASP A 115 9.88 -4.63 15.58
CA ASP A 115 10.90 -5.42 14.86
C ASP A 115 10.45 -6.89 14.81
N VAL A 116 10.29 -7.41 13.59
CA VAL A 116 9.91 -8.79 13.27
C VAL A 116 10.93 -9.43 12.32
N SER A 117 12.16 -8.95 12.36
CA SER A 117 13.24 -9.37 11.48
C SER A 117 13.57 -10.85 11.63
N SER A 118 13.82 -11.54 10.52
CA SER A 118 14.30 -12.94 10.57
C SER A 118 15.78 -13.01 10.95
N ALA A 119 16.12 -13.95 11.82
CA ALA A 119 17.49 -14.29 12.12
C ALA A 119 18.14 -15.21 11.05
N LYS A 120 17.36 -15.67 10.05
CA LYS A 120 17.80 -16.61 9.03
C LYS A 120 17.69 -16.00 7.64
N ALA A 121 18.77 -16.03 6.87
CA ALA A 121 18.83 -15.60 5.49
C ALA A 121 18.84 -16.77 4.52
N GLY A 122 18.46 -16.55 3.26
CA GLY A 122 18.52 -17.49 2.16
C GLY A 122 17.42 -18.53 2.11
N VAL A 123 16.42 -18.46 2.98
CA VAL A 123 15.26 -19.35 3.05
C VAL A 123 14.01 -18.59 3.41
N TRP A 124 12.84 -19.10 3.02
CA TRP A 124 11.56 -18.63 3.51
C TRP A 124 11.39 -19.01 4.98
N ASN A 125 10.99 -18.05 5.79
CA ASN A 125 10.78 -18.21 7.24
C ASN A 125 9.43 -17.64 7.62
N ASP A 126 8.77 -18.25 8.59
CA ASP A 126 7.59 -17.70 9.21
C ASP A 126 7.91 -16.33 9.82
N LEU A 127 7.01 -15.38 9.56
CA LEU A 127 6.96 -14.06 10.17
C LEU A 127 5.71 -14.02 11.04
N ASP A 128 5.89 -14.20 12.33
CA ASP A 128 4.81 -14.13 13.32
C ASP A 128 4.66 -12.69 13.83
N SER A 129 3.51 -12.11 13.59
CA SER A 129 3.20 -10.75 14.05
C SER A 129 2.86 -10.65 15.53
N GLY A 130 2.55 -11.76 16.19
CA GLY A 130 1.97 -11.82 17.55
C GLY A 130 0.47 -11.45 17.62
N TYR A 131 -0.21 -11.18 16.50
CA TYR A 131 -1.62 -10.79 16.41
C TYR A 131 -2.44 -11.88 15.72
N ASN A 132 -2.90 -12.87 16.47
CA ASN A 132 -3.56 -14.09 15.97
C ASN A 132 -4.87 -13.85 15.18
N ASN A 133 -5.46 -12.67 15.25
CA ASN A 133 -6.65 -12.29 14.47
C ASN A 133 -6.31 -11.56 13.17
N ALA A 134 -5.04 -11.29 12.88
CA ALA A 134 -4.65 -10.63 11.66
C ALA A 134 -4.79 -11.56 10.45
N ILE A 135 -5.48 -11.06 9.42
CA ILE A 135 -5.58 -11.68 8.08
C ILE A 135 -4.62 -11.04 7.09
N GLY A 136 -4.04 -9.91 7.44
CA GLY A 136 -3.03 -9.21 6.66
C GLY A 136 -2.08 -8.40 7.55
N LEU A 137 -0.81 -8.31 7.13
CA LEU A 137 0.24 -7.56 7.81
C LEU A 137 0.70 -6.38 6.95
N ILE A 138 0.96 -5.25 7.60
CA ILE A 138 1.55 -4.06 6.99
C ILE A 138 2.99 -4.00 7.44
N LEU A 139 3.91 -4.22 6.50
CA LEU A 139 5.33 -4.43 6.75
C LEU A 139 6.18 -3.34 6.09
N GLU A 140 7.25 -2.96 6.76
CA GLU A 140 8.31 -2.12 6.20
C GLU A 140 9.63 -2.87 6.30
N THR A 141 10.40 -2.93 5.18
CA THR A 141 11.76 -3.45 5.22
C THR A 141 12.76 -2.31 5.22
N ASN A 142 13.84 -2.46 5.95
CA ASN A 142 14.95 -1.52 5.96
C ASN A 142 16.28 -2.27 5.85
N ILE A 143 17.21 -1.74 5.07
CA ILE A 143 18.54 -2.30 4.91
C ILE A 143 19.56 -1.26 5.36
N ALA A 144 20.26 -1.53 6.44
CA ALA A 144 21.23 -0.61 7.05
C ALA A 144 22.45 -0.33 6.16
N SER A 145 22.78 -1.26 5.24
CA SER A 145 23.96 -1.14 4.36
C SER A 145 23.61 -0.53 3.00
N LEU A 146 24.63 -0.04 2.27
CA LEU A 146 24.50 0.42 0.87
C LEU A 146 24.32 -0.74 -0.14
N LYS A 147 24.28 -1.97 0.34
CA LYS A 147 24.12 -3.17 -0.49
C LYS A 147 22.66 -3.35 -0.89
N SER A 148 22.43 -3.99 -2.00
CA SER A 148 21.10 -4.45 -2.43
C SER A 148 20.97 -5.91 -2.04
N PHE A 149 19.88 -6.27 -1.38
CA PHE A 149 19.56 -7.64 -0.99
C PHE A 149 18.23 -8.05 -1.63
N ASP A 150 18.12 -9.34 -1.92
CA ASP A 150 16.86 -9.92 -2.37
C ASP A 150 15.96 -10.13 -1.14
N PHE A 151 14.68 -9.81 -1.29
CA PHE A 151 13.68 -10.06 -0.26
C PHE A 151 12.33 -10.36 -0.90
N GLY A 152 11.48 -11.02 -0.17
CA GLY A 152 10.11 -11.30 -0.57
C GLY A 152 9.22 -11.52 0.63
N PHE A 153 7.94 -11.29 0.40
CA PHE A 153 6.87 -11.60 1.35
C PHE A 153 5.80 -12.40 0.65
N ARG A 154 5.23 -13.37 1.35
CA ARG A 154 4.11 -14.13 0.85
C ARG A 154 3.20 -14.58 1.99
N LYS A 155 1.95 -14.87 1.67
CA LYS A 155 1.02 -15.44 2.63
C LYS A 155 1.53 -16.80 3.09
N ASN A 156 1.32 -17.14 4.35
CA ASN A 156 1.68 -18.45 4.89
C ASN A 156 1.08 -19.59 4.05
N GLY A 157 1.88 -20.60 3.77
CA GLY A 157 1.52 -21.75 2.93
C GLY A 157 1.51 -21.45 1.42
N SER A 158 1.98 -20.29 0.98
CA SER A 158 2.18 -19.97 -0.44
C SER A 158 3.36 -20.75 -1.02
N THR A 159 3.26 -21.08 -2.30
CA THR A 159 4.37 -21.62 -3.11
C THR A 159 5.06 -20.58 -3.97
N ASP A 160 4.62 -19.33 -3.90
CA ASP A 160 5.23 -18.21 -4.64
C ASP A 160 6.69 -18.01 -4.23
N ASN A 161 7.53 -17.71 -5.20
CA ASN A 161 8.96 -17.52 -4.97
C ASN A 161 9.44 -16.21 -5.63
N ARG A 162 8.76 -15.11 -5.35
CA ARG A 162 9.17 -13.79 -5.81
C ARG A 162 10.12 -13.18 -4.79
N THR A 163 11.41 -13.21 -5.09
CA THR A 163 12.49 -12.71 -4.23
C THR A 163 13.41 -11.83 -5.06
N GLU A 164 12.92 -10.67 -5.45
CA GLU A 164 13.72 -9.76 -6.27
C GLU A 164 14.55 -8.80 -5.41
N ARG A 165 15.62 -8.31 -6.00
CA ARG A 165 16.42 -7.27 -5.38
C ARG A 165 15.58 -6.04 -5.16
N GLY A 166 15.27 -5.76 -3.93
CA GLY A 166 14.75 -4.46 -3.55
C GLY A 166 15.67 -3.36 -4.09
N VAL A 167 15.09 -2.31 -4.68
CA VAL A 167 15.86 -1.15 -5.08
C VAL A 167 16.35 -0.47 -3.81
N ARG A 168 17.56 -0.77 -3.43
CA ARG A 168 18.33 -0.20 -2.32
C ARG A 168 17.47 0.26 -1.13
N ARG A 169 17.28 -0.60 -0.15
CA ARG A 169 17.09 -0.33 1.27
C ARG A 169 15.70 -0.40 1.86
N CYS A 170 14.60 -0.44 1.12
CA CYS A 170 13.31 -0.57 1.77
C CYS A 170 12.18 -0.93 0.79
N GLY A 171 11.15 -1.50 1.33
CA GLY A 171 9.84 -1.66 0.72
C GLY A 171 8.78 -1.59 1.81
N CYS A 172 7.61 -1.03 1.49
CA CYS A 172 6.41 -1.19 2.28
C CYS A 172 5.50 -2.18 1.57
N PHE A 173 5.01 -3.16 2.31
CA PHE A 173 4.20 -4.25 1.80
C PHE A 173 2.95 -4.43 2.66
N ILE A 174 1.86 -4.77 2.01
CA ILE A 174 0.72 -5.39 2.67
C ILE A 174 0.68 -6.83 2.17
N ILE A 175 0.65 -7.78 3.07
CA ILE A 175 0.70 -9.20 2.73
C ILE A 175 -0.35 -9.98 3.53
N GLY A 176 -0.93 -11.01 2.93
CA GLY A 176 -1.85 -11.89 3.62
C GLY A 176 -1.19 -12.66 4.77
N ALA A 177 -1.96 -12.93 5.80
CA ALA A 177 -1.56 -13.72 6.95
C ALA A 177 -2.63 -14.75 7.30
N ASP A 178 -2.22 -15.87 7.86
CA ASP A 178 -3.10 -16.86 8.48
C ASP A 178 -2.86 -16.86 10.00
N ALA A 179 -3.86 -16.45 10.76
CA ALA A 179 -3.74 -16.26 12.20
C ALA A 179 -2.51 -15.40 12.59
N GLY A 180 -2.26 -14.32 11.84
CA GLY A 180 -1.15 -13.40 12.09
C GLY A 180 0.23 -13.86 11.59
N VAL A 181 0.32 -14.98 10.90
CA VAL A 181 1.56 -15.51 10.34
C VAL A 181 1.59 -15.34 8.83
N SER A 182 2.68 -14.78 8.31
CA SER A 182 3.07 -14.76 6.89
C SER A 182 4.46 -15.37 6.75
N GLU A 183 5.00 -15.38 5.55
CA GLU A 183 6.38 -15.82 5.31
C GLU A 183 7.21 -14.69 4.72
N GLN A 184 8.48 -14.59 5.16
CA GLN A 184 9.47 -13.68 4.61
C GLN A 184 10.70 -14.42 4.11
N TYR A 185 11.28 -13.90 3.04
CA TYR A 185 12.60 -14.26 2.56
C TYR A 185 13.50 -13.03 2.63
N ILE A 186 14.69 -13.19 3.18
CA ILE A 186 15.77 -12.20 3.15
C ILE A 186 17.06 -12.88 2.70
N SER A 187 17.82 -12.25 1.81
CA SER A 187 19.12 -12.81 1.38
C SER A 187 20.26 -12.45 2.31
N SER A 188 20.04 -11.56 3.28
CA SER A 188 21.01 -11.16 4.31
C SER A 188 20.30 -10.76 5.59
N THR A 189 20.90 -11.08 6.73
CA THR A 189 20.46 -10.62 8.06
C THR A 189 20.78 -9.14 8.35
N ASP A 190 21.41 -8.42 7.40
CA ASP A 190 21.51 -6.95 7.44
C ASP A 190 20.20 -6.25 7.04
N GLN A 191 19.18 -7.03 6.71
CA GLN A 191 17.86 -6.53 6.34
C GLN A 191 16.90 -6.72 7.51
N ASP A 192 16.38 -5.61 7.99
CA ASP A 192 15.37 -5.58 9.04
C ASP A 192 13.95 -5.54 8.45
N THR A 193 13.01 -6.15 9.14
CA THR A 193 11.58 -6.11 8.82
C THR A 193 10.80 -5.61 10.03
N TYR A 194 9.96 -4.63 9.80
CA TYR A 194 9.15 -3.99 10.84
C TYR A 194 7.67 -4.17 10.56
N LEU A 195 6.91 -4.59 11.57
CA LEU A 195 5.46 -4.57 11.54
C LEU A 195 4.97 -3.16 11.88
N VAL A 196 4.31 -2.50 10.93
CA VAL A 196 3.77 -1.13 11.05
C VAL A 196 2.29 -1.16 11.47
N GLY A 197 1.58 -2.23 11.11
CA GLY A 197 0.16 -2.40 11.40
C GLY A 197 -0.36 -3.74 10.89
N TYR A 198 -1.64 -3.98 11.08
CA TYR A 198 -2.30 -5.21 10.64
C TYR A 198 -3.78 -5.00 10.32
N ILE A 199 -4.34 -5.92 9.54
CA ILE A 199 -5.71 -5.93 9.00
C ILE A 199 -6.40 -7.17 9.55
N THR A 200 -7.65 -7.03 10.01
CA THR A 200 -8.42 -8.13 10.61
C THR A 200 -9.65 -8.53 9.82
N GLU A 201 -10.16 -7.65 8.95
CA GLU A 201 -11.38 -7.91 8.17
C GLU A 201 -11.42 -7.09 6.85
N ASN A 202 -12.44 -7.30 6.05
CA ASN A 202 -12.75 -6.57 4.80
C ASN A 202 -11.64 -6.50 3.75
N ALA A 203 -10.71 -7.44 3.81
CA ALA A 203 -9.73 -7.68 2.76
C ALA A 203 -9.70 -9.17 2.41
N THR A 204 -9.34 -9.46 1.19
CA THR A 204 -9.08 -10.82 0.72
C THR A 204 -7.64 -10.91 0.26
N PHE A 205 -6.90 -11.87 0.77
CA PHE A 205 -5.52 -12.14 0.37
C PHE A 205 -5.41 -13.53 -0.21
N TYR A 206 -4.87 -13.62 -1.42
CA TYR A 206 -4.64 -14.90 -2.08
C TYR A 206 -3.48 -15.66 -1.44
N THR A 207 -3.58 -16.99 -1.39
CA THR A 207 -2.46 -17.82 -0.93
C THR A 207 -1.30 -17.72 -1.92
N ASN A 208 -1.58 -17.88 -3.22
CA ASN A 208 -0.65 -17.57 -4.30
C ASN A 208 -1.18 -16.38 -5.08
N ALA A 209 -0.32 -15.44 -5.40
CA ALA A 209 -0.70 -14.27 -6.18
C ALA A 209 -1.10 -14.67 -7.60
N THR A 210 -2.00 -13.90 -8.18
CA THR A 210 -2.42 -14.08 -9.56
C THR A 210 -1.59 -13.20 -10.47
N ASP A 211 -0.97 -13.77 -11.49
CA ASP A 211 -0.30 -13.01 -12.54
C ASP A 211 -1.33 -12.23 -13.37
N ILE A 212 -1.19 -10.90 -13.37
CA ILE A 212 -2.04 -9.96 -14.12
C ILE A 212 -1.19 -9.06 -15.01
N SER A 213 0.00 -9.53 -15.39
CA SER A 213 0.98 -8.78 -16.17
C SER A 213 0.45 -8.37 -17.54
N LEU A 214 0.92 -7.20 -18.01
CA LEU A 214 0.52 -6.67 -19.32
C LEU A 214 1.37 -7.27 -20.44
N GLY A 215 0.70 -7.69 -21.51
CA GLY A 215 1.38 -8.18 -22.72
C GLY A 215 1.90 -7.10 -23.67
N SER A 216 1.63 -5.80 -23.39
CA SER A 216 2.02 -4.67 -24.25
C SER A 216 2.44 -3.46 -23.42
N THR A 217 3.25 -2.59 -24.04
CA THR A 217 3.81 -1.38 -23.43
C THR A 217 3.15 -0.11 -23.94
N GLY A 218 3.36 1.01 -23.25
CA GLY A 218 3.16 2.37 -23.76
C GLY A 218 1.85 3.06 -23.37
N SER A 219 0.76 2.34 -23.09
CA SER A 219 -0.53 2.92 -22.66
C SER A 219 -1.06 2.22 -21.43
N TYR A 220 -1.91 2.92 -20.68
CA TYR A 220 -2.70 2.27 -19.62
C TYR A 220 -3.68 1.27 -20.22
N ALA A 221 -3.77 0.12 -19.61
CA ALA A 221 -4.69 -0.96 -19.96
C ALA A 221 -5.31 -1.55 -18.71
N ASP A 222 -6.51 -2.09 -18.85
CA ASP A 222 -7.23 -2.74 -17.77
C ASP A 222 -6.44 -3.95 -17.26
N LEU A 223 -6.32 -4.06 -15.94
CA LEU A 223 -5.76 -5.21 -15.27
C LEU A 223 -6.88 -6.17 -14.88
N SER A 224 -6.67 -7.45 -15.12
CA SER A 224 -7.58 -8.49 -14.65
C SER A 224 -7.70 -8.45 -13.13
N VAL A 225 -8.94 -8.53 -12.63
CA VAL A 225 -9.20 -8.37 -11.19
C VAL A 225 -9.81 -9.61 -10.58
N GLY A 226 -9.58 -9.78 -9.28
CA GLY A 226 -10.09 -10.90 -8.54
C GLY A 226 -11.55 -10.80 -8.12
N SER A 227 -12.12 -9.59 -8.07
CA SER A 227 -13.50 -9.37 -7.61
C SER A 227 -14.08 -8.07 -8.12
N ALA A 228 -15.31 -8.13 -8.64
CA ALA A 228 -16.09 -6.95 -9.01
C ALA A 228 -16.51 -6.08 -7.81
N SER A 229 -16.35 -6.55 -6.59
CA SER A 229 -16.63 -5.78 -5.37
C SER A 229 -15.39 -5.13 -4.76
N ALA A 230 -14.22 -5.30 -5.38
CA ALA A 230 -12.99 -4.66 -4.92
C ALA A 230 -13.09 -3.13 -4.98
N LYS A 231 -12.66 -2.45 -3.94
CA LYS A 231 -12.49 -0.99 -3.89
C LYS A 231 -11.06 -0.57 -4.16
N ALA A 232 -10.13 -1.45 -3.85
CA ALA A 232 -8.73 -1.31 -4.20
C ALA A 232 -8.08 -2.67 -4.38
N ASN A 233 -7.16 -2.74 -5.33
CA ASN A 233 -6.35 -3.90 -5.62
C ASN A 233 -4.96 -3.74 -5.03
N LEU A 234 -4.46 -4.79 -4.39
CA LEU A 234 -3.11 -4.85 -3.85
C LEU A 234 -2.23 -5.56 -4.86
N ILE A 235 -1.32 -4.82 -5.47
CA ILE A 235 -0.51 -5.28 -6.60
C ILE A 235 0.97 -5.24 -6.22
N GLU A 236 1.62 -6.40 -6.32
CA GLU A 236 3.07 -6.51 -6.27
C GLU A 236 3.63 -6.32 -7.67
N VAL A 237 4.63 -5.46 -7.79
CA VAL A 237 5.34 -5.17 -9.03
C VAL A 237 6.73 -5.78 -8.93
N VAL A 238 7.09 -6.59 -9.90
CA VAL A 238 8.39 -7.26 -9.97
C VAL A 238 9.01 -6.98 -11.34
N ALA A 239 10.30 -6.63 -11.38
CA ALA A 239 11.01 -6.42 -12.63
C ALA A 239 12.47 -6.86 -12.53
N SER A 240 12.97 -7.54 -13.55
CA SER A 240 14.37 -7.96 -13.63
C SER A 240 15.36 -6.80 -13.74
N SER A 241 14.89 -5.62 -14.16
CA SER A 241 15.65 -4.38 -14.26
C SER A 241 14.79 -3.17 -13.91
N THR A 242 15.40 -1.98 -13.99
CA THR A 242 14.73 -0.72 -13.67
C THR A 242 13.93 -0.23 -14.89
N TYR A 243 12.61 -0.35 -14.84
CA TYR A 243 11.69 0.13 -15.87
C TYR A 243 10.56 0.95 -15.25
N ASP A 244 10.05 1.90 -16.02
CA ASP A 244 8.91 2.70 -15.59
C ASP A 244 7.63 1.85 -15.60
N PHE A 245 6.80 2.08 -14.61
CA PHE A 245 5.46 1.53 -14.54
C PHE A 245 4.50 2.54 -13.92
N GLY A 246 3.23 2.41 -14.22
CA GLY A 246 2.16 3.18 -13.60
C GLY A 246 1.01 2.26 -13.23
N LEU A 247 0.38 2.56 -12.11
CA LEU A 247 -0.84 1.91 -11.65
C LEU A 247 -1.82 3.00 -11.22
N ARG A 248 -3.06 2.92 -11.69
CA ARG A 248 -4.10 3.88 -11.35
C ARG A 248 -5.49 3.23 -11.32
N ARG A 249 -6.45 3.93 -10.75
CA ARG A 249 -7.85 3.53 -10.83
C ARG A 249 -8.31 3.57 -12.30
N ASN A 250 -9.12 2.59 -12.72
CA ASN A 250 -9.69 2.59 -14.06
C ASN A 250 -10.51 3.86 -14.33
N GLY A 251 -10.25 4.48 -15.50
CA GLY A 251 -10.84 5.74 -15.92
C GLY A 251 -10.28 7.00 -15.26
N ALA A 252 -9.26 6.89 -14.38
CA ALA A 252 -8.57 8.05 -13.84
C ALA A 252 -7.66 8.70 -14.89
N SER A 253 -7.38 10.00 -14.73
CA SER A 253 -6.52 10.76 -15.63
C SER A 253 -5.11 11.00 -15.09
N ASP A 254 -4.83 10.60 -13.85
CA ASP A 254 -3.50 10.71 -13.25
C ASP A 254 -2.49 9.82 -13.97
N ASP A 255 -1.25 10.29 -14.09
CA ASP A 255 -0.15 9.57 -14.73
C ASP A 255 1.06 9.53 -13.78
N LEU A 256 0.92 8.81 -12.66
CA LEU A 256 2.03 8.49 -11.77
C LEU A 256 2.86 7.36 -12.40
N TYR A 257 3.46 7.67 -13.55
CA TYR A 257 4.27 6.77 -14.35
C TYR A 257 5.72 7.19 -14.24
N GLU A 258 6.44 6.53 -13.35
CA GLU A 258 7.86 6.79 -13.15
C GLU A 258 8.62 5.52 -12.82
N GLY A 259 9.92 5.62 -13.03
CA GLY A 259 10.94 4.61 -12.93
C GLY A 259 10.88 3.74 -11.69
N ALA A 260 11.43 2.89 -11.72
CA ALA A 260 11.99 1.62 -11.59
C ALA A 260 12.21 1.17 -10.17
N ALA A 261 11.16 0.77 -9.46
CA ALA A 261 11.36 -0.24 -8.42
C ALA A 261 11.45 -1.60 -9.11
N LYS A 262 12.46 -2.39 -8.78
CA LYS A 262 12.50 -3.80 -9.18
C LYS A 262 11.49 -4.62 -8.42
N HIS A 263 11.08 -4.15 -7.26
CA HIS A 263 10.13 -4.79 -6.36
C HIS A 263 9.38 -3.72 -5.57
N ALA A 264 8.08 -3.66 -5.72
CA ALA A 264 7.22 -2.73 -5.01
C ALA A 264 5.86 -3.38 -4.72
N CYS A 265 5.20 -2.92 -3.67
CA CYS A 265 3.82 -3.25 -3.38
C CYS A 265 3.00 -1.96 -3.44
N ILE A 266 2.00 -1.91 -4.29
CA ILE A 266 1.17 -0.74 -4.54
C ILE A 266 -0.29 -1.09 -4.24
N LEU A 267 -0.93 -0.26 -3.43
CA LEU A 267 -2.37 -0.29 -3.23
C LEU A 267 -3.00 0.73 -4.18
N VAL A 268 -3.81 0.26 -5.11
CA VAL A 268 -4.41 1.07 -6.17
C VAL A 268 -5.93 0.99 -6.13
N GLY A 269 -6.60 2.13 -6.25
CA GLY A 269 -8.05 2.19 -6.33
C GLY A 269 -8.60 1.39 -7.50
N ALA A 270 -9.81 0.85 -7.33
CA ALA A 270 -10.56 0.17 -8.37
C ALA A 270 -11.85 0.93 -8.70
N ASP A 271 -12.38 0.76 -9.91
CA ASP A 271 -13.67 1.28 -10.29
C ASP A 271 -14.85 0.47 -9.69
N SER A 272 -16.06 0.75 -10.13
CA SER A 272 -17.26 0.04 -9.66
C SER A 272 -17.33 -1.44 -10.07
N SER A 273 -16.46 -1.86 -11.01
CA SER A 273 -16.33 -3.25 -11.49
C SER A 273 -15.11 -3.94 -10.89
N GLY A 274 -14.39 -3.27 -9.97
CA GLY A 274 -13.18 -3.79 -9.34
C GLY A 274 -11.91 -3.61 -10.19
N VAL A 275 -11.98 -2.90 -11.32
CA VAL A 275 -10.88 -2.78 -12.29
C VAL A 275 -9.91 -1.64 -11.90
N SER A 276 -8.63 -1.90 -12.03
CA SER A 276 -7.54 -0.92 -12.03
C SER A 276 -6.84 -0.93 -13.40
N GLU A 277 -6.05 0.09 -13.69
CA GLU A 277 -5.24 0.16 -14.91
C GLU A 277 -3.75 0.10 -14.60
N GLY A 278 -3.01 -0.56 -15.49
CA GLY A 278 -1.55 -0.63 -15.47
C GLY A 278 -0.92 -0.11 -16.75
N LYS A 279 0.30 0.40 -16.65
CA LYS A 279 1.15 0.84 -17.76
C LYS A 279 2.58 0.42 -17.49
N ILE A 280 3.27 -0.12 -18.47
CA ILE A 280 4.65 -0.58 -18.35
C ILE A 280 5.51 -0.06 -19.50
N ALA A 281 6.79 0.21 -19.21
CA ALA A 281 7.79 0.56 -20.23
C ALA A 281 8.37 -0.67 -20.93
N ASN A 282 8.31 -1.83 -20.29
CA ASN A 282 8.86 -3.07 -20.81
C ASN A 282 8.06 -4.27 -20.29
N THR A 283 7.89 -5.29 -21.12
CA THR A 283 7.14 -6.51 -20.79
C THR A 283 7.84 -7.45 -19.79
N VAL A 284 9.01 -7.08 -19.28
CA VAL A 284 9.66 -7.74 -18.14
C VAL A 284 9.26 -7.16 -16.78
N VAL A 285 8.32 -6.19 -16.78
CA VAL A 285 7.65 -5.71 -15.57
C VAL A 285 6.40 -6.55 -15.39
N ASP A 286 6.39 -7.32 -14.35
CA ASP A 286 5.30 -8.21 -14.01
C ASP A 286 4.45 -7.61 -12.88
N PHE A 287 3.14 -7.79 -12.97
CA PHE A 287 2.17 -7.42 -11.97
C PHE A 287 1.51 -8.66 -11.38
N PHE A 288 1.54 -8.76 -10.06
CA PHE A 288 0.92 -9.86 -9.31
C PHE A 288 -0.15 -9.33 -8.37
N LEU A 289 -1.38 -9.78 -8.53
CA LEU A 289 -2.47 -9.45 -7.63
C LEU A 289 -2.35 -10.29 -6.36
N LEU A 290 -2.00 -9.65 -5.25
CA LEU A 290 -1.88 -10.28 -3.93
C LEU A 290 -3.22 -10.42 -3.22
N GLY A 291 -4.18 -9.55 -3.54
CA GLY A 291 -5.48 -9.47 -2.90
C GLY A 291 -6.18 -8.15 -3.18
N TYR A 292 -7.24 -7.88 -2.44
CA TYR A 292 -8.04 -6.66 -2.60
C TYR A 292 -8.76 -6.29 -1.30
N PHE A 293 -9.12 -5.01 -1.20
CA PHE A 293 -9.96 -4.47 -0.14
C PHE A 293 -11.40 -4.35 -0.64
N LEU A 294 -12.35 -4.70 0.23
CA LEU A 294 -13.78 -4.58 -0.02
C LEU A 294 -14.31 -3.23 0.52
N ALA A 295 -15.49 -2.82 0.04
CA ALA A 295 -16.25 -1.79 0.73
C ALA A 295 -16.71 -2.31 2.10
N ALA A 296 -16.70 -1.44 3.11
CA ALA A 296 -17.32 -1.79 4.39
C ALA A 296 -18.80 -2.18 4.17
N ALA A 297 -19.20 -3.31 4.71
CA ALA A 297 -20.59 -3.75 4.67
C ALA A 297 -21.45 -2.73 5.43
N GLY A 298 -22.25 -1.95 4.72
CA GLY A 298 -23.12 -0.90 5.31
C GLY A 298 -23.40 0.29 4.41
N ALA A 299 -22.60 0.55 3.38
CA ALA A 299 -22.78 1.70 2.50
C ALA A 299 -23.88 1.53 1.42
N VAL A 300 -24.45 0.33 1.24
CA VAL A 300 -25.42 0.03 0.17
C VAL A 300 -26.88 0.02 0.64
N ALA A 301 -27.15 0.05 1.95
CA ALA A 301 -28.50 -0.17 2.48
C ALA A 301 -29.40 1.07 2.61
N LEU A 302 -28.91 2.28 2.36
CA LEU A 302 -29.71 3.51 2.57
C LEU A 302 -30.33 4.12 1.31
N ALA A 303 -29.97 3.70 0.12
CA ALA A 303 -30.57 4.18 -1.12
C ALA A 303 -31.89 3.46 -1.50
N GLY A 304 -32.19 2.31 -0.89
CA GLY A 304 -33.35 1.48 -1.22
C GLY A 304 -34.56 1.60 -0.31
N GLN A 305 -34.48 2.30 0.83
CA GLN A 305 -35.57 2.31 1.82
C GLN A 305 -36.37 3.62 1.94
N ILE A 306 -36.15 4.61 1.07
CA ILE A 306 -36.95 5.86 1.08
C ILE A 306 -38.18 5.78 0.14
N ALA A 307 -38.38 4.71 -0.59
CA ALA A 307 -39.45 4.65 -1.61
C ALA A 307 -40.76 3.96 -1.17
N THR A 308 -40.95 3.56 0.08
CA THR A 308 -42.17 2.85 0.50
C THR A 308 -42.85 3.42 1.78
N LYS A 309 -42.99 4.74 1.90
CA LYS A 309 -43.88 5.34 2.89
C LYS A 309 -44.67 6.52 2.33
N SER A 310 -45.30 6.34 1.19
CA SER A 310 -46.38 7.23 0.73
C SER A 310 -47.57 6.41 0.28
N GLY A 311 -48.27 5.82 1.23
CA GLY A 311 -49.45 5.04 1.02
C GLY A 311 -50.23 4.91 2.31
N LEU A 312 -50.63 6.04 2.92
CA LEU A 312 -51.74 6.04 3.89
C LEU A 312 -52.93 6.74 3.20
N ALA A 313 -53.89 5.88 2.86
CA ALA A 313 -55.16 6.27 2.27
C ALA A 313 -55.91 7.21 3.18
N ALA A 314 -56.52 8.23 2.56
CA ALA A 314 -57.55 9.03 3.13
C ALA A 314 -58.77 8.14 3.39
N GLY A 315 -59.16 8.00 4.63
CA GLY A 315 -60.43 7.39 5.01
C GLY A 315 -61.56 8.42 4.82
N THR A 316 -62.55 8.00 4.11
CA THR A 316 -63.82 8.72 3.82
C THR A 316 -64.74 8.71 5.02
N SER A 317 -65.47 9.84 5.11
CA SER A 317 -66.73 10.22 5.78
C SER A 317 -66.71 10.41 7.24
#